data_52928d6141bc8ce78e536a64735d0d39
#
_entry.id   52928d6141bc8ce78e536a64735d0d39
#
_cell.length_a   1.000
_cell.length_b   1.000
_cell.length_c   1.000
_cell.angle_alpha   90.00
_cell.angle_beta   90.00
_cell.angle_gamma   90.00
#
_symmetry.space_group_name_H-M   'P 1'
#
loop_
_entity.id
_entity.type
_entity.pdbx_description
1 polymer ?
#
loop_
_entity_poly.entity_id
_entity_poly.type
_entity_poly.pdbx_seq_one_letter_code
_entity_poly.pdbx_strand_id
1 'polypeptide(L)'
;MRLHPEIPCLDIEANANSIVMNEGFCDRFPYIGKMLWKDYQPVGKVNVSCKASFNNQDKQKKTDYVINVNLNGLTATYADWPLPMHNLNGAVELNTEKLYLKGIVGYINCGNYTSQAEFKGEFD
;
A
#
# COMPACT_ATOMS: atom_id res chain seq x y z
N MET A 1 -5.84 -2.38 -40.55
CA MET A 1 -7.10 -2.95 -40.09
C MET A 1 -7.08 -3.17 -38.62
N ARG A 2 -8.16 -2.83 -37.99
CA ARG A 2 -8.28 -3.12 -36.56
C ARG A 2 -8.62 -4.58 -36.39
N LEU A 3 -7.79 -5.29 -35.65
CA LEU A 3 -7.94 -6.73 -35.48
C LEU A 3 -9.05 -7.13 -34.53
N HIS A 4 -9.48 -6.23 -33.72
CA HIS A 4 -10.51 -6.49 -32.72
C HIS A 4 -11.24 -5.19 -32.44
N PRO A 5 -12.46 -5.27 -31.99
CA PRO A 5 -13.10 -4.08 -31.48
C PRO A 5 -12.32 -3.55 -30.29
N GLU A 6 -12.25 -2.26 -30.19
CA GLU A 6 -11.64 -1.69 -29.03
C GLU A 6 -12.44 -2.12 -27.81
N ILE A 7 -11.72 -2.54 -26.80
CA ILE A 7 -12.35 -2.81 -25.53
C ILE A 7 -12.59 -1.46 -24.89
N PRO A 8 -13.85 -1.01 -24.81
CA PRO A 8 -14.14 0.32 -24.25
C PRO A 8 -13.79 0.40 -22.79
N CYS A 9 -13.88 -0.71 -22.09
CA CYS A 9 -13.62 -0.76 -20.67
C CYS A 9 -13.05 -2.12 -20.31
N LEU A 10 -11.94 -2.13 -19.63
CA LEU A 10 -11.32 -3.35 -19.15
C LEU A 10 -11.14 -3.25 -17.64
N ASP A 11 -11.70 -4.21 -16.93
CA ASP A 11 -11.56 -4.29 -15.48
C ASP A 11 -10.65 -5.45 -15.12
N ILE A 12 -9.68 -5.17 -14.28
CA ILE A 12 -8.74 -6.16 -13.78
C ILE A 12 -8.86 -6.22 -12.27
N GLU A 13 -8.94 -7.41 -11.74
CA GLU A 13 -8.96 -7.63 -10.30
C GLU A 13 -7.91 -8.68 -9.97
N ALA A 14 -7.06 -8.37 -9.00
CA ALA A 14 -5.99 -9.27 -8.57
C ALA A 14 -5.87 -9.24 -7.06
N ASN A 15 -5.58 -10.40 -6.48
CA ASN A 15 -5.40 -10.53 -5.06
C ASN A 15 -4.15 -11.35 -4.79
N ALA A 16 -3.38 -10.93 -3.79
CA ALA A 16 -2.22 -11.67 -3.35
C ALA A 16 -2.18 -11.67 -1.83
N ASN A 17 -2.00 -12.85 -1.25
CA ASN A 17 -2.00 -13.02 0.19
C ASN A 17 -0.62 -13.38 0.70
N SER A 18 -0.33 -12.93 1.93
CA SER A 18 0.91 -13.25 2.63
C SER A 18 2.16 -12.85 1.84
N ILE A 19 2.12 -11.69 1.23
CA ILE A 19 3.29 -11.14 0.57
C ILE A 19 4.28 -10.70 1.63
N VAL A 20 5.52 -11.18 1.51
CA VAL A 20 6.58 -10.76 2.42
C VAL A 20 7.09 -9.39 1.97
N MET A 21 6.91 -8.40 2.83
CA MET A 21 7.39 -7.06 2.58
C MET A 21 8.73 -6.86 3.26
N ASN A 22 9.72 -6.40 2.50
CA ASN A 22 11.05 -6.12 2.98
C ASN A 22 11.73 -5.17 1.99
N GLU A 23 13.01 -4.92 2.19
CA GLU A 23 13.78 -4.04 1.30
C GLU A 23 13.75 -4.53 -0.15
N GLY A 24 13.96 -5.83 -0.35
CA GLY A 24 13.98 -6.39 -1.70
C GLY A 24 12.65 -6.24 -2.42
N PHE A 25 11.55 -6.39 -1.70
CA PHE A 25 10.22 -6.16 -2.27
C PHE A 25 10.03 -4.69 -2.64
N CYS A 26 10.42 -3.78 -1.76
CA CYS A 26 10.29 -2.36 -2.01
C CYS A 26 11.16 -1.89 -3.18
N ASP A 27 12.32 -2.50 -3.37
CA ASP A 27 13.21 -2.13 -4.46
C ASP A 27 12.63 -2.42 -5.84
N ARG A 28 11.62 -3.28 -5.92
CA ARG A 28 10.98 -3.61 -7.20
C ARG A 28 10.06 -2.51 -7.70
N PHE A 29 9.70 -1.58 -6.85
CA PHE A 29 8.82 -0.49 -7.23
C PHE A 29 9.59 0.83 -7.23
N PRO A 30 9.80 1.44 -8.41
CA PRO A 30 10.46 2.74 -8.48
C PRO A 30 9.59 3.79 -7.77
N TYR A 31 10.17 4.75 -7.16
CA TYR A 31 9.52 5.83 -6.41
C TYR A 31 8.84 5.37 -5.13
N ILE A 32 7.65 4.74 -5.24
CA ILE A 32 6.84 4.40 -4.08
C ILE A 32 7.57 3.40 -3.19
N GLY A 33 8.14 2.37 -3.80
CA GLY A 33 8.85 1.35 -3.02
C GLY A 33 10.08 1.91 -2.32
N LYS A 34 10.86 2.71 -3.02
CA LYS A 34 12.05 3.29 -2.42
C LYS A 34 11.70 4.28 -1.32
N MET A 35 10.64 5.06 -1.52
CA MET A 35 10.18 6.00 -0.51
C MET A 35 9.68 5.26 0.73
N LEU A 36 8.91 4.18 0.53
CA LEU A 36 8.41 3.38 1.63
C LEU A 36 9.56 2.79 2.45
N TRP A 37 10.58 2.25 1.79
CA TRP A 37 11.70 1.68 2.51
C TRP A 37 12.50 2.74 3.24
N LYS A 38 12.75 3.87 2.58
CA LYS A 38 13.52 4.96 3.18
C LYS A 38 12.82 5.52 4.42
N ASP A 39 11.51 5.75 4.32
CA ASP A 39 10.78 6.45 5.38
C ASP A 39 10.19 5.53 6.44
N TYR A 40 9.84 4.30 6.09
CA TYR A 40 9.11 3.42 7.00
C TYR A 40 9.76 2.07 7.23
N GLN A 41 10.65 1.61 6.35
CA GLN A 41 11.32 0.31 6.44
C GLN A 41 10.35 -0.81 6.87
N PRO A 42 9.29 -1.06 6.10
CA PRO A 42 8.28 -2.03 6.49
C PRO A 42 8.80 -3.46 6.34
N VAL A 43 8.63 -4.26 7.38
CA VAL A 43 9.02 -5.68 7.37
C VAL A 43 7.88 -6.50 7.93
N GLY A 44 7.47 -7.53 7.21
CA GLY A 44 6.40 -8.41 7.63
C GLY A 44 5.58 -8.92 6.47
N LYS A 45 4.34 -9.29 6.77
CA LYS A 45 3.45 -9.83 5.76
C LYS A 45 2.26 -8.91 5.53
N VAL A 46 1.85 -8.83 4.27
CA VAL A 46 0.70 -8.03 3.88
C VAL A 46 -0.14 -8.82 2.87
N ASN A 47 -1.42 -8.48 2.82
CA ASN A 47 -2.33 -8.95 1.78
C ASN A 47 -2.67 -7.77 0.88
N VAL A 48 -2.63 -7.99 -0.41
CA VAL A 48 -2.85 -6.93 -1.38
C VAL A 48 -4.01 -7.30 -2.29
N SER A 49 -4.91 -6.37 -2.48
CA SER A 49 -6.02 -6.48 -3.42
C SER A 49 -5.94 -5.27 -4.36
N CYS A 50 -6.01 -5.53 -5.64
CA CYS A 50 -5.90 -4.49 -6.64
C CYS A 50 -7.07 -4.58 -7.62
N LYS A 51 -7.68 -3.45 -7.90
CA LYS A 51 -8.68 -3.32 -8.96
C LYS A 51 -8.26 -2.18 -9.86
N ALA A 52 -8.26 -2.44 -11.16
CA ALA A 52 -7.92 -1.42 -12.14
C ALA A 52 -8.95 -1.41 -13.25
N SER A 53 -9.33 -0.23 -13.67
CA SER A 53 -10.27 -0.03 -14.77
C SER A 53 -9.61 0.84 -15.82
N PHE A 54 -9.63 0.36 -17.05
CA PHE A 54 -9.10 1.07 -18.21
C PHE A 54 -10.26 1.47 -19.10
N ASN A 55 -10.40 2.76 -19.34
CA ASN A 55 -11.47 3.28 -20.18
C ASN A 55 -10.86 3.82 -21.47
N ASN A 56 -11.00 3.05 -22.54
CA ASN A 56 -10.46 3.41 -23.84
C ASN A 56 -11.36 4.33 -24.64
N GLN A 57 -12.60 4.53 -24.19
CA GLN A 57 -13.51 5.46 -24.84
C GLN A 57 -13.22 6.91 -24.48
N ASP A 58 -12.56 7.12 -23.38
CA ASP A 58 -12.16 8.45 -22.96
C ASP A 58 -10.98 8.88 -23.82
N LYS A 59 -11.04 10.10 -24.34
CA LYS A 59 -9.94 10.66 -25.12
C LYS A 59 -8.66 10.74 -24.32
N GLN A 60 -8.76 10.85 -23.01
CA GLN A 60 -7.61 10.90 -22.12
C GLN A 60 -7.08 9.53 -21.76
N LYS A 61 -7.78 8.46 -22.16
CA LYS A 61 -7.42 7.08 -21.85
C LYS A 61 -7.12 6.89 -20.38
N LYS A 62 -8.03 7.36 -19.56
CA LYS A 62 -7.86 7.41 -18.13
C LYS A 62 -7.88 6.01 -17.52
N THR A 63 -6.91 5.75 -16.66
CA THR A 63 -6.85 4.51 -15.89
C THR A 63 -7.17 4.84 -14.44
N ASP A 64 -8.17 4.15 -13.92
CA ASP A 64 -8.49 4.25 -12.50
C ASP A 64 -8.06 2.97 -11.81
N TYR A 65 -7.46 3.10 -10.65
CA TYR A 65 -7.06 1.94 -9.87
C TYR A 65 -7.31 2.16 -8.39
N VAL A 66 -7.53 1.06 -7.69
CA VAL A 66 -7.60 1.03 -6.24
C VAL A 66 -6.77 -0.15 -5.77
N ILE A 67 -5.81 0.12 -4.92
CA ILE A 67 -4.97 -0.91 -4.32
C ILE A 67 -5.21 -0.88 -2.82
N ASN A 68 -5.66 -2.01 -2.27
CA ASN A 68 -5.86 -2.15 -0.84
C ASN A 68 -4.79 -3.06 -0.28
N VAL A 69 -4.10 -2.60 0.75
CA VAL A 69 -3.07 -3.36 1.43
C VAL A 69 -3.52 -3.57 2.86
N ASN A 70 -3.67 -4.82 3.26
CA ASN A 70 -3.98 -5.16 4.63
C ASN A 70 -2.70 -5.58 5.34
N LEU A 71 -2.38 -4.87 6.40
CA LEU A 71 -1.19 -5.14 7.20
C LEU A 71 -1.51 -6.26 8.18
N ASN A 72 -0.60 -7.21 8.29
CA ASN A 72 -0.77 -8.37 9.13
C ASN A 72 0.48 -8.59 9.98
N GLY A 73 0.56 -7.86 11.08
CA GLY A 73 1.69 -7.97 11.98
C GLY A 73 2.97 -7.35 11.45
N LEU A 74 2.85 -6.24 10.76
CA LEU A 74 4.00 -5.57 10.13
C LEU A 74 4.80 -4.79 11.16
N THR A 75 6.11 -4.74 10.99
CA THR A 75 6.99 -3.86 11.76
C THR A 75 7.47 -2.74 10.85
N ALA A 76 7.41 -1.53 11.33
CA ALA A 76 7.87 -0.37 10.59
C ALA A 76 8.69 0.56 11.48
N THR A 77 9.72 1.17 10.89
CA THR A 77 10.56 2.15 11.58
C THR A 77 10.53 3.43 10.78
N TYR A 78 9.83 4.43 11.30
CA TYR A 78 9.73 5.71 10.62
C TYR A 78 11.05 6.48 10.74
N ALA A 79 11.48 7.10 9.64
CA ALA A 79 12.79 7.78 9.57
C ALA A 79 12.96 8.86 10.63
N ASP A 80 11.90 9.61 10.92
CA ASP A 80 11.92 10.71 11.88
C ASP A 80 11.48 10.29 13.28
N TRP A 81 11.25 9.00 13.47
CA TRP A 81 10.80 8.47 14.76
C TRP A 81 11.70 7.30 15.14
N PRO A 82 12.49 7.42 16.22
CA PRO A 82 13.52 6.43 16.51
C PRO A 82 13.02 5.09 17.04
N LEU A 83 11.74 5.01 17.38
CA LEU A 83 11.20 3.79 17.97
C LEU A 83 10.48 2.95 16.93
N PRO A 84 10.84 1.65 16.78
CA PRO A 84 10.11 0.79 15.88
C PRO A 84 8.67 0.60 16.33
N MET A 85 7.79 0.47 15.35
CA MET A 85 6.39 0.16 15.59
C MET A 85 6.15 -1.29 15.23
N HIS A 86 5.58 -2.05 16.17
CA HIS A 86 5.42 -3.49 16.02
C HIS A 86 3.95 -3.88 15.88
N ASN A 87 3.74 -5.02 15.25
CA ASN A 87 2.43 -5.64 15.13
C ASN A 87 1.40 -4.68 14.55
N LEU A 88 1.78 -4.03 13.47
CA LEU A 88 0.89 -3.12 12.77
C LEU A 88 -0.18 -3.91 12.03
N ASN A 89 -1.42 -3.58 12.31
CA ASN A 89 -2.58 -4.16 11.64
C ASN A 89 -3.48 -3.03 11.19
N GLY A 90 -4.13 -3.22 10.06
CA GLY A 90 -5.01 -2.22 9.50
C GLY A 90 -4.96 -2.26 7.99
N ALA A 91 -5.44 -1.21 7.37
CA ALA A 91 -5.54 -1.15 5.93
C ALA A 91 -4.96 0.14 5.38
N VAL A 92 -4.37 0.03 4.20
CA VAL A 92 -3.92 1.17 3.41
C VAL A 92 -4.62 1.08 2.07
N GLU A 93 -5.21 2.17 1.64
CA GLU A 93 -5.80 2.24 0.30
C GLU A 93 -5.04 3.26 -0.52
N LEU A 94 -4.59 2.84 -1.69
CA LEU A 94 -3.99 3.73 -2.66
C LEU A 94 -4.89 3.75 -3.89
N ASN A 95 -5.37 4.92 -4.26
CA ASN A 95 -6.12 5.07 -5.49
C ASN A 95 -5.44 6.09 -6.40
N THR A 96 -6.10 6.41 -7.51
CA THR A 96 -5.53 7.31 -8.51
C THR A 96 -5.23 8.71 -7.96
N GLU A 97 -5.87 9.09 -6.88
CA GLU A 97 -5.77 10.44 -6.35
C GLU A 97 -5.03 10.52 -5.02
N LYS A 98 -5.23 9.55 -4.13
CA LYS A 98 -4.79 9.68 -2.75
C LYS A 98 -4.34 8.37 -2.15
N LEU A 99 -3.56 8.48 -1.11
CA LEU A 99 -3.22 7.39 -0.21
C LEU A 99 -3.95 7.59 1.11
N TYR A 100 -4.69 6.57 1.52
CA TYR A 100 -5.44 6.61 2.78
C TYR A 100 -4.89 5.59 3.76
N LEU A 101 -4.63 6.03 4.99
CA LEU A 101 -4.32 5.14 6.09
C LEU A 101 -5.61 4.93 6.88
N LYS A 102 -6.10 3.68 6.90
CA LYS A 102 -7.40 3.38 7.49
C LYS A 102 -7.24 2.62 8.79
N GLY A 103 -7.12 3.35 9.90
CA GLY A 103 -7.15 2.75 11.21
C GLY A 103 -6.03 1.75 11.45
N ILE A 104 -4.79 2.11 11.14
CA ILE A 104 -3.65 1.25 11.41
C ILE A 104 -3.33 1.32 12.89
N VAL A 105 -3.32 0.17 13.54
CA VAL A 105 -3.02 0.05 14.97
C VAL A 105 -1.74 -0.74 15.14
N GLY A 106 -0.85 -0.24 15.95
CA GLY A 106 0.41 -0.89 16.26
C GLY A 106 0.85 -0.59 17.67
N TYR A 107 2.04 -1.10 18.01
CA TYR A 107 2.57 -0.98 19.37
C TYR A 107 3.98 -0.42 19.33
N ILE A 108 4.25 0.49 20.24
CA ILE A 108 5.55 1.12 20.43
C ILE A 108 6.07 0.70 21.80
N ASN A 109 7.29 0.16 21.82
CA ASN A 109 7.93 -0.20 23.07
C ASN A 109 8.85 0.92 23.55
N CYS A 110 8.60 1.40 24.75
CA CYS A 110 9.41 2.44 25.38
C CYS A 110 9.99 1.88 26.67
N GLY A 111 11.11 1.18 26.57
CA GLY A 111 11.70 0.52 27.72
C GLY A 111 10.82 -0.60 28.22
N ASN A 112 10.32 -0.46 29.46
CA ASN A 112 9.43 -1.47 30.05
C ASN A 112 7.96 -1.25 29.72
N TYR A 113 7.64 -0.23 28.93
CA TYR A 113 6.27 0.13 28.63
C TYR A 113 5.97 -0.14 27.17
N THR A 114 4.76 -0.64 26.92
CA THR A 114 4.25 -0.83 25.57
C THR A 114 3.03 0.06 25.42
N SER A 115 3.03 0.91 24.42
CA SER A 115 1.91 1.80 24.13
C SER A 115 1.30 1.43 22.79
N GLN A 116 -0.03 1.43 22.74
CA GLN A 116 -0.76 1.25 21.50
C GLN A 116 -0.85 2.59 20.79
N ALA A 117 -0.62 2.57 19.49
CA ALA A 117 -0.72 3.75 18.63
C ALA A 117 -1.65 3.47 17.48
N GLU A 118 -2.41 4.48 17.07
CA GLU A 118 -3.29 4.38 15.92
C GLU A 118 -2.92 5.45 14.92
N PHE A 119 -2.87 5.05 13.64
CA PHE A 119 -2.48 5.94 12.55
C PHE A 119 -3.63 6.07 11.56
N LYS A 120 -3.99 7.30 11.28
CA LYS A 120 -4.99 7.64 10.28
C LYS A 120 -4.47 8.81 9.47
N GLY A 121 -4.83 8.84 8.21
CA GLY A 121 -4.45 9.99 7.41
C GLY A 121 -4.75 9.78 5.95
N GLU A 122 -4.57 10.83 5.19
CA GLU A 122 -4.63 10.77 3.74
C GLU A 122 -3.53 11.65 3.17
N PHE A 123 -2.96 11.18 2.07
CA PHE A 123 -1.87 11.86 1.38
C PHE A 123 -2.21 11.96 -0.10
N ASP A 124 -2.02 13.12 -0.66
CA ASP A 124 -2.22 13.35 -2.08
C ASP A 124 -1.03 12.89 -2.91
#